data_e9809c676f4c2e514d547e04a7d1a7a6
#
_entry.id   e9809c676f4c2e514d547e04a7d1a7a6
#
_cell.length_a   1.000
_cell.length_b   1.000
_cell.length_c   1.000
_cell.angle_alpha   90.00
_cell.angle_beta   90.00
_cell.angle_gamma   90.00
#
_symmetry.space_group_name_H-M   'P 1'
#
loop_
_entity.id
_entity.type
_entity.pdbx_description
1 polymer ?
#
loop_
_entity_poly.entity_id
_entity_poly.type
_entity_poly.pdbx_seq_one_letter_code
_entity_poly.pdbx_strand_id
1 'polypeptide(L)'
;MQISQISALNRPQNVSNKRNIASRSITFEGLKTPKTKSMFVFDLDGTLATATTEQLKTIFNKAKSCNSEMVYATGRTFKEFFKLQNKMANKGIELPIPNYLIANNGQFLYENIDGVLIENLAYQEQLIQKTNYNRDIVTQIMRKFAKSDRYKYTQAELNTLKNLNEVKISDPEFFDSKISYYEWNPSKNMAEYFLAHDINIEEFKKEVVDALAQKGCKVKFRENHYSKPVMDACNESILLQANTLRRFEDGSMNALFLCAADKSDGIDFIRKSKGINFSEILMAGNDDNDIPMAKLAQKGAKFICLNDASTRLINYCKNLKENVLVAVKNGADAIIEGLEVFTK
;
A
#
# COMPACT_ATOMS: atom_id res chain seq x y z
N MET A 1 -49.52 -13.60 -33.49
CA MET A 1 -49.51 -14.58 -32.38
C MET A 1 -49.25 -13.82 -31.08
N GLN A 2 -50.12 -14.01 -30.13
CA GLN A 2 -50.42 -13.20 -28.95
C GLN A 2 -49.20 -13.06 -28.01
N ILE A 3 -49.01 -11.82 -27.57
CA ILE A 3 -48.20 -11.47 -26.40
C ILE A 3 -49.18 -11.28 -25.26
N SER A 4 -49.17 -12.15 -24.28
CA SER A 4 -49.96 -12.05 -23.07
C SER A 4 -49.29 -11.16 -22.03
N GLN A 5 -50.03 -10.18 -21.56
CA GLN A 5 -49.83 -9.33 -20.40
C GLN A 5 -49.73 -10.19 -19.13
N ILE A 6 -48.81 -9.84 -18.24
CA ILE A 6 -48.89 -10.22 -16.83
C ILE A 6 -48.93 -8.93 -16.00
N SER A 7 -50.02 -8.86 -15.30
CA SER A 7 -50.53 -7.79 -14.48
C SER A 7 -49.76 -7.52 -13.19
N ALA A 8 -49.85 -6.30 -12.76
CA ALA A 8 -49.47 -5.74 -11.46
C ALA A 8 -50.00 -6.56 -10.26
N LEU A 9 -49.18 -6.77 -9.27
CA LEU A 9 -49.59 -7.21 -7.94
C LEU A 9 -48.94 -6.39 -6.83
N ASN A 10 -49.86 -5.64 -6.19
CA ASN A 10 -49.94 -5.27 -4.79
C ASN A 10 -48.72 -4.66 -4.05
N ARG A 11 -48.81 -3.35 -3.81
CA ARG A 11 -48.20 -2.65 -2.69
C ARG A 11 -48.86 -3.11 -1.37
N PRO A 12 -48.10 -3.43 -0.32
CA PRO A 12 -48.66 -3.49 1.03
C PRO A 12 -48.77 -2.08 1.62
N GLN A 13 -49.90 -1.86 2.22
CA GLN A 13 -50.29 -0.64 2.92
C GLN A 13 -49.44 -0.41 4.15
N ASN A 14 -49.07 0.86 4.35
CA ASN A 14 -48.48 1.40 5.59
C ASN A 14 -49.41 1.16 6.79
N VAL A 15 -48.98 0.32 7.73
CA VAL A 15 -49.54 0.30 9.07
C VAL A 15 -48.55 0.99 10.00
N SER A 16 -48.84 2.23 10.34
CA SER A 16 -48.13 3.01 11.34
C SER A 16 -48.40 2.49 12.74
N ASN A 17 -47.59 1.60 13.25
CA ASN A 17 -47.56 1.30 14.68
C ASN A 17 -46.38 2.08 15.32
N LYS A 18 -46.68 3.27 15.83
CA LYS A 18 -45.79 3.99 16.78
C LYS A 18 -45.73 3.18 18.08
N ARG A 19 -44.76 2.30 18.20
CA ARG A 19 -44.31 1.82 19.51
C ARG A 19 -43.23 2.76 19.99
N ASN A 20 -43.57 3.53 21.05
CA ASN A 20 -42.58 4.23 21.87
C ASN A 20 -41.63 3.21 22.48
N ILE A 21 -40.51 2.94 21.84
CA ILE A 21 -39.39 2.26 22.46
C ILE A 21 -38.62 3.35 23.18
N ALA A 22 -38.85 3.47 24.49
CA ALA A 22 -37.99 4.22 25.36
C ALA A 22 -36.55 3.63 25.20
N SER A 23 -35.65 4.39 24.59
CA SER A 23 -34.23 4.07 24.53
C SER A 23 -33.67 4.07 25.96
N ARG A 24 -33.74 2.90 26.64
CA ARG A 24 -32.84 2.67 27.75
C ARG A 24 -31.44 2.57 27.18
N SER A 25 -30.67 3.63 27.33
CA SER A 25 -29.21 3.57 27.20
C SER A 25 -28.71 2.59 28.24
N ILE A 26 -28.44 1.36 27.83
CA ILE A 26 -27.64 0.43 28.64
C ILE A 26 -26.22 0.97 28.52
N THR A 27 -25.83 1.77 29.49
CA THR A 27 -24.42 2.08 29.75
C THR A 27 -23.78 0.76 30.21
N PHE A 28 -23.07 0.09 29.30
CA PHE A 28 -22.13 -0.95 29.66
C PHE A 28 -20.94 -0.31 30.39
N GLU A 29 -21.13 0.06 31.65
CA GLU A 29 -20.05 0.24 32.56
C GLU A 29 -19.55 -1.15 32.97
N GLY A 30 -18.35 -1.46 32.52
CA GLY A 30 -17.58 -2.53 33.13
C GLY A 30 -17.34 -3.78 32.30
N LEU A 31 -16.46 -3.69 31.40
CA LEU A 31 -15.30 -4.54 31.20
C LEU A 31 -14.27 -3.63 30.54
N LYS A 32 -13.43 -2.99 31.35
CA LYS A 32 -12.24 -2.32 30.83
C LYS A 32 -11.41 -3.40 30.18
N THR A 33 -11.59 -3.61 28.86
CA THR A 33 -10.57 -4.31 28.07
C THR A 33 -9.23 -3.67 28.45
N PRO A 34 -8.23 -4.45 28.82
CA PRO A 34 -6.93 -3.89 29.18
C PRO A 34 -6.50 -3.00 28.04
N LYS A 35 -6.26 -1.73 28.34
CA LYS A 35 -5.88 -0.73 27.32
C LYS A 35 -4.66 -1.27 26.60
N THR A 36 -4.79 -1.51 25.30
CA THR A 36 -3.66 -1.90 24.44
C THR A 36 -2.51 -0.94 24.68
N LYS A 37 -1.34 -1.46 25.08
CA LYS A 37 -0.21 -0.63 25.48
C LYS A 37 0.76 -0.34 24.34
N SER A 38 0.77 -1.14 23.29
CA SER A 38 1.74 -1.03 22.20
C SER A 38 1.23 -1.59 20.88
N MET A 39 1.99 -1.38 19.81
CA MET A 39 1.68 -1.87 18.47
C MET A 39 2.96 -2.36 17.79
N PHE A 40 2.94 -3.57 17.28
CA PHE A 40 4.00 -4.14 16.46
C PHE A 40 3.55 -4.20 15.01
N VAL A 41 4.31 -3.57 14.13
CA VAL A 41 3.97 -3.43 12.71
C VAL A 41 5.09 -4.02 11.86
N PHE A 42 4.79 -5.06 11.13
CA PHE A 42 5.80 -5.72 10.29
C PHE A 42 5.38 -5.71 8.83
N ASP A 43 6.33 -5.36 7.95
CA ASP A 43 6.22 -5.72 6.56
C ASP A 43 6.22 -7.25 6.39
N LEU A 44 5.72 -7.76 5.26
CA LEU A 44 5.63 -9.18 5.00
C LEU A 44 6.77 -9.69 4.11
N ASP A 45 6.88 -9.16 2.91
CA ASP A 45 7.79 -9.70 1.89
C ASP A 45 9.24 -9.38 2.22
N GLY A 46 10.09 -10.42 2.31
CA GLY A 46 11.47 -10.24 2.75
C GLY A 46 11.62 -9.98 4.25
N THR A 47 10.53 -9.74 4.96
CA THR A 47 10.49 -9.40 6.40
C THR A 47 9.84 -10.55 7.19
N LEU A 48 8.59 -10.44 7.61
CA LEU A 48 7.94 -11.46 8.45
C LEU A 48 7.66 -12.77 7.69
N ALA A 49 7.40 -12.72 6.39
CA ALA A 49 7.12 -13.91 5.58
C ALA A 49 8.35 -14.81 5.33
N THR A 50 9.54 -14.39 5.80
CA THR A 50 10.75 -15.24 5.81
C THR A 50 10.83 -16.16 7.03
N ALA A 51 9.95 -15.95 8.02
CA ALA A 51 10.01 -16.61 9.30
C ALA A 51 9.72 -18.12 9.22
N THR A 52 10.42 -18.87 10.03
CA THR A 52 10.07 -20.25 10.40
C THR A 52 8.92 -20.25 11.42
N THR A 53 8.32 -21.41 11.64
CA THR A 53 7.27 -21.58 12.68
C THR A 53 7.74 -21.16 14.07
N GLU A 54 8.99 -21.49 14.44
CA GLU A 54 9.53 -21.14 15.75
C GLU A 54 9.80 -19.63 15.89
N GLN A 55 10.28 -18.99 14.82
CA GLN A 55 10.46 -17.54 14.80
C GLN A 55 9.12 -16.79 14.92
N LEU A 56 8.08 -17.26 14.20
CA LEU A 56 6.73 -16.70 14.34
C LEU A 56 6.23 -16.85 15.79
N LYS A 57 6.35 -18.02 16.40
CA LYS A 57 5.98 -18.23 17.80
C LYS A 57 6.69 -17.25 18.73
N THR A 58 8.01 -17.06 18.54
CA THR A 58 8.81 -16.12 19.35
C THR A 58 8.30 -14.69 19.20
N ILE A 59 8.10 -14.21 17.97
CA ILE A 59 7.62 -12.85 17.67
C ILE A 59 6.21 -12.63 18.26
N PHE A 60 5.28 -13.58 18.04
CA PHE A 60 3.91 -13.45 18.53
C PHE A 60 3.78 -13.57 20.04
N ASN A 61 4.57 -14.45 20.69
CA ASN A 61 4.61 -14.54 22.14
C ASN A 61 5.13 -13.24 22.76
N LYS A 62 6.12 -12.60 22.14
CA LYS A 62 6.63 -11.29 22.57
C LYS A 62 5.57 -10.21 22.42
N ALA A 63 4.86 -10.16 21.28
CA ALA A 63 3.76 -9.24 21.08
C ALA A 63 2.66 -9.40 22.14
N LYS A 64 2.29 -10.64 22.42
CA LYS A 64 1.30 -10.99 23.47
C LYS A 64 1.77 -10.55 24.84
N SER A 65 3.03 -10.79 25.20
CA SER A 65 3.58 -10.39 26.51
C SER A 65 3.61 -8.87 26.69
N CYS A 66 3.77 -8.12 25.62
CA CYS A 66 3.71 -6.65 25.60
C CYS A 66 2.29 -6.09 25.47
N ASN A 67 1.26 -6.94 25.43
CA ASN A 67 -0.13 -6.56 25.14
C ASN A 67 -0.23 -5.67 23.89
N SER A 68 0.41 -6.10 22.81
CA SER A 68 0.55 -5.34 21.56
C SER A 68 -0.48 -5.74 20.52
N GLU A 69 -0.99 -4.75 19.78
CA GLU A 69 -1.66 -5.02 18.50
C GLU A 69 -0.62 -5.52 17.49
N MET A 70 -0.92 -6.61 16.82
CA MET A 70 -0.13 -7.12 15.71
C MET A 70 -0.68 -6.57 14.40
N VAL A 71 0.15 -5.86 13.65
CA VAL A 71 -0.21 -5.22 12.38
C VAL A 71 0.71 -5.72 11.28
N TYR A 72 0.14 -6.12 10.15
CA TYR A 72 0.91 -6.34 8.93
C TYR A 72 0.73 -5.14 8.00
N ALA A 73 1.83 -4.62 7.48
CA ALA A 73 1.83 -3.49 6.55
C ALA A 73 2.52 -3.89 5.25
N THR A 74 1.74 -4.22 4.20
CA THR A 74 2.27 -4.85 3.00
C THR A 74 1.89 -4.10 1.71
N GLY A 75 2.71 -4.27 0.67
CA GLY A 75 2.37 -3.90 -0.70
C GLY A 75 1.32 -4.79 -1.35
N ARG A 76 1.08 -5.97 -0.78
CA ARG A 76 0.10 -6.93 -1.30
C ARG A 76 -1.32 -6.40 -1.18
N THR A 77 -2.14 -6.75 -2.17
CA THR A 77 -3.60 -6.63 -2.06
C THR A 77 -4.15 -7.64 -1.05
N PHE A 78 -5.39 -7.45 -0.61
CA PHE A 78 -6.10 -8.40 0.26
C PHE A 78 -6.06 -9.84 -0.27
N LYS A 79 -6.34 -10.03 -1.55
CA LYS A 79 -6.30 -11.35 -2.21
C LYS A 79 -4.89 -11.96 -2.20
N GLU A 80 -3.87 -11.15 -2.43
CA GLU A 80 -2.48 -11.62 -2.44
C GLU A 80 -1.96 -11.94 -1.05
N PHE A 81 -2.46 -11.29 -0.02
CA PHE A 81 -2.17 -11.67 1.36
C PHE A 81 -2.62 -13.10 1.65
N PHE A 82 -3.83 -13.48 1.30
CA PHE A 82 -4.30 -14.86 1.49
C PHE A 82 -3.56 -15.87 0.60
N LYS A 83 -3.16 -15.48 -0.61
CA LYS A 83 -2.27 -16.34 -1.43
C LYS A 83 -0.93 -16.57 -0.74
N LEU A 84 -0.37 -15.56 -0.06
CA LEU A 84 0.86 -15.72 0.71
C LEU A 84 0.64 -16.65 1.90
N GLN A 85 -0.43 -16.46 2.68
CA GLN A 85 -0.75 -17.37 3.80
C GLN A 85 -0.86 -18.83 3.33
N ASN A 86 -1.58 -19.10 2.25
CA ASN A 86 -1.71 -20.43 1.67
C ASN A 86 -0.35 -20.98 1.21
N LYS A 87 0.50 -20.15 0.58
CA LYS A 87 1.85 -20.54 0.17
C LYS A 87 2.73 -20.93 1.35
N MET A 88 2.62 -20.21 2.48
CA MET A 88 3.35 -20.53 3.71
C MET A 88 2.79 -21.80 4.37
N ALA A 89 1.47 -21.93 4.46
CA ALA A 89 0.81 -23.12 4.99
C ALA A 89 1.20 -24.40 4.24
N ASN A 90 1.31 -24.34 2.92
CA ASN A 90 1.80 -25.45 2.08
C ASN A 90 3.26 -25.85 2.42
N LYS A 91 4.01 -24.99 3.09
CA LYS A 91 5.37 -25.28 3.61
C LYS A 91 5.36 -25.68 5.10
N GLY A 92 4.18 -25.86 5.69
CA GLY A 92 4.03 -26.16 7.13
C GLY A 92 4.22 -24.95 8.05
N ILE A 93 4.16 -23.72 7.50
CA ILE A 93 4.32 -22.48 8.27
C ILE A 93 2.97 -21.75 8.28
N GLU A 94 2.36 -21.69 9.45
CA GLU A 94 1.10 -20.98 9.62
C GLU A 94 1.36 -19.51 9.99
N LEU A 95 1.09 -18.60 9.05
CA LEU A 95 1.12 -17.16 9.31
C LEU A 95 -0.20 -16.73 9.96
N PRO A 96 -0.20 -16.29 11.22
CA PRO A 96 -1.43 -15.90 11.93
C PRO A 96 -2.13 -14.72 11.26
N ILE A 97 -3.45 -14.64 11.43
CA ILE A 97 -4.20 -13.45 11.04
C ILE A 97 -3.86 -12.32 12.01
N PRO A 98 -3.45 -11.12 11.53
CA PRO A 98 -3.10 -10.00 12.40
C PRO A 98 -4.34 -9.34 13.00
N ASN A 99 -4.17 -8.46 14.01
CA ASN A 99 -5.24 -7.57 14.47
C ASN A 99 -5.64 -6.59 13.37
N TYR A 100 -4.65 -6.10 12.60
CA TYR A 100 -4.86 -5.19 11.47
C TYR A 100 -3.99 -5.57 10.28
N LEU A 101 -4.56 -5.47 9.08
CA LEU A 101 -3.84 -5.58 7.82
C LEU A 101 -3.90 -4.24 7.07
N ILE A 102 -2.76 -3.59 6.94
CA ILE A 102 -2.56 -2.44 6.05
C ILE A 102 -2.12 -2.99 4.71
N ALA A 103 -3.02 -3.01 3.74
CA ALA A 103 -2.82 -3.61 2.43
C ALA A 103 -2.58 -2.56 1.34
N ASN A 104 -2.00 -3.03 0.22
CA ASN A 104 -1.74 -2.21 -0.97
C ASN A 104 -1.01 -0.90 -0.63
N ASN A 105 0.05 -1.01 0.21
CA ASN A 105 0.84 0.14 0.67
C ASN A 105 0.02 1.24 1.35
N GLY A 106 -0.95 0.88 2.18
CA GLY A 106 -1.76 1.85 2.93
C GLY A 106 -3.05 2.28 2.24
N GLN A 107 -3.35 1.78 1.05
CA GLN A 107 -4.60 2.15 0.37
C GLN A 107 -5.84 1.55 1.05
N PHE A 108 -5.67 0.43 1.76
CA PHE A 108 -6.74 -0.25 2.48
C PHE A 108 -6.28 -0.63 3.88
N LEU A 109 -7.20 -0.55 4.82
CA LEU A 109 -7.04 -1.05 6.17
C LEU A 109 -8.15 -2.07 6.46
N TYR A 110 -7.74 -3.24 6.96
CA TYR A 110 -8.66 -4.26 7.43
C TYR A 110 -8.43 -4.48 8.93
N GLU A 111 -9.52 -4.66 9.67
CA GLU A 111 -9.53 -4.98 11.09
C GLU A 111 -9.99 -6.42 11.28
N ASN A 112 -9.31 -7.17 12.15
CA ASN A 112 -9.70 -8.51 12.51
C ASN A 112 -10.84 -8.46 13.54
N ILE A 113 -12.01 -8.94 13.14
CA ILE A 113 -13.17 -9.11 14.00
C ILE A 113 -13.48 -10.61 14.03
N ASP A 114 -13.25 -11.22 15.18
CA ASP A 114 -13.52 -12.66 15.43
C ASP A 114 -12.86 -13.60 14.39
N GLY A 115 -11.63 -13.30 14.00
CA GLY A 115 -10.88 -14.12 13.04
C GLY A 115 -11.11 -13.75 11.56
N VAL A 116 -11.95 -12.76 11.28
CA VAL A 116 -12.25 -12.30 9.92
C VAL A 116 -11.71 -10.89 9.71
N LEU A 117 -10.95 -10.69 8.63
CA LEU A 117 -10.48 -9.37 8.24
C LEU A 117 -11.58 -8.61 7.50
N ILE A 118 -12.08 -7.53 8.10
CA ILE A 118 -13.14 -6.67 7.57
C ILE A 118 -12.55 -5.31 7.22
N GLU A 119 -12.88 -4.77 6.03
CA GLU A 119 -12.42 -3.46 5.60
C GLU A 119 -12.91 -2.35 6.54
N ASN A 120 -12.00 -1.49 6.97
CA ASN A 120 -12.32 -0.36 7.84
C ASN A 120 -12.73 0.86 7.00
N LEU A 121 -14.04 1.06 6.85
CA LEU A 121 -14.62 2.13 6.04
C LEU A 121 -14.31 3.52 6.61
N ALA A 122 -14.21 3.66 7.94
CA ALA A 122 -13.86 4.94 8.56
C ALA A 122 -12.44 5.40 8.16
N TYR A 123 -11.51 4.45 7.98
CA TYR A 123 -10.20 4.76 7.41
C TYR A 123 -10.31 5.29 5.99
N GLN A 124 -11.13 4.66 5.14
CA GLN A 124 -11.33 5.11 3.76
C GLN A 124 -11.93 6.52 3.69
N GLU A 125 -12.93 6.79 4.51
CA GLU A 125 -13.56 8.12 4.60
C GLU A 125 -12.57 9.19 5.05
N GLN A 126 -11.79 8.91 6.10
CA GLN A 126 -10.75 9.83 6.57
C GLN A 126 -9.69 10.08 5.51
N LEU A 127 -9.28 9.06 4.76
CA LEU A 127 -8.28 9.16 3.71
C LEU A 127 -8.77 10.08 2.59
N ILE A 128 -9.99 9.89 2.13
CA ILE A 128 -10.63 10.73 1.10
C ILE A 128 -10.75 12.18 1.61
N GLN A 129 -11.24 12.38 2.82
CA GLN A 129 -11.37 13.73 3.42
C GLN A 129 -10.03 14.47 3.55
N LYS A 130 -8.96 13.74 3.91
CA LYS A 130 -7.62 14.30 4.10
C LYS A 130 -6.95 14.67 2.79
N THR A 131 -7.15 13.88 1.74
CA THR A 131 -6.39 13.99 0.49
C THR A 131 -7.20 14.54 -0.66
N ASN A 132 -8.52 14.41 -0.60
CA ASN A 132 -9.42 14.65 -1.74
C ASN A 132 -8.91 13.91 -3.01
N TYR A 133 -8.31 12.74 -2.80
CA TYR A 133 -7.77 11.95 -3.90
C TYR A 133 -8.90 11.52 -4.83
N ASN A 134 -8.71 11.79 -6.10
CA ASN A 134 -9.63 11.37 -7.15
C ASN A 134 -8.80 10.88 -8.35
N ARG A 135 -8.95 9.58 -8.66
CA ARG A 135 -8.18 8.93 -9.72
C ARG A 135 -8.44 9.56 -11.09
N ASP A 136 -9.66 10.00 -11.36
CA ASP A 136 -10.00 10.63 -12.64
C ASP A 136 -9.30 11.97 -12.81
N ILE A 137 -9.22 12.78 -11.72
CA ILE A 137 -8.46 14.02 -11.70
C ILE A 137 -6.97 13.73 -11.93
N VAL A 138 -6.42 12.75 -11.24
CA VAL A 138 -5.02 12.33 -11.42
C VAL A 138 -4.78 11.92 -12.86
N THR A 139 -5.63 11.07 -13.44
CA THR A 139 -5.50 10.61 -14.81
C THR A 139 -5.62 11.77 -15.83
N GLN A 140 -6.54 12.71 -15.61
CA GLN A 140 -6.66 13.90 -16.47
C GLN A 140 -5.41 14.80 -16.45
N ILE A 141 -4.82 14.99 -15.27
CA ILE A 141 -3.58 15.76 -15.13
C ILE A 141 -2.42 15.02 -15.81
N MET A 142 -2.28 13.72 -15.60
CA MET A 142 -1.22 12.92 -16.23
C MET A 142 -1.36 12.89 -17.76
N ARG A 143 -2.59 12.84 -18.29
CA ARG A 143 -2.83 12.98 -19.75
C ARG A 143 -2.40 14.33 -20.29
N LYS A 144 -2.56 15.42 -19.54
CA LYS A 144 -2.06 16.74 -19.94
C LYS A 144 -0.53 16.76 -20.03
N PHE A 145 0.15 16.16 -19.04
CA PHE A 145 1.61 16.00 -19.10
C PHE A 145 2.03 15.15 -20.31
N ALA A 146 1.40 14.01 -20.50
CA ALA A 146 1.70 13.12 -21.62
C ALA A 146 1.54 13.78 -23.00
N LYS A 147 0.59 14.71 -23.14
CA LYS A 147 0.34 15.46 -24.37
C LYS A 147 1.24 16.68 -24.54
N SER A 148 1.98 17.11 -23.54
CA SER A 148 2.89 18.24 -23.64
C SER A 148 4.14 17.89 -24.43
N ASP A 149 4.64 18.82 -25.24
CA ASP A 149 5.83 18.59 -26.07
C ASP A 149 7.06 18.17 -25.28
N ARG A 150 7.16 18.60 -24.03
CA ARG A 150 8.24 18.24 -23.10
C ARG A 150 8.32 16.73 -22.83
N TYR A 151 7.19 16.04 -22.80
CA TYR A 151 7.11 14.62 -22.47
C TYR A 151 6.73 13.75 -23.68
N LYS A 152 6.90 14.28 -24.89
CA LYS A 152 6.74 13.51 -26.12
C LYS A 152 8.06 12.97 -26.64
N TYR A 153 7.98 11.82 -27.27
CA TYR A 153 9.08 11.31 -28.09
C TYR A 153 9.18 12.08 -29.39
N THR A 154 10.40 12.27 -29.86
CA THR A 154 10.67 12.79 -31.19
C THR A 154 10.20 11.80 -32.27
N GLN A 155 9.99 12.28 -33.48
CA GLN A 155 9.63 11.40 -34.60
C GLN A 155 10.71 10.35 -34.90
N ALA A 156 11.99 10.64 -34.63
CA ALA A 156 13.10 9.70 -34.77
C ALA A 156 12.98 8.56 -33.78
N GLU A 157 12.73 8.87 -32.49
CA GLU A 157 12.50 7.87 -31.44
C GLU A 157 11.27 7.01 -31.77
N LEU A 158 10.16 7.61 -32.20
CA LEU A 158 8.94 6.89 -32.56
C LEU A 158 9.15 5.96 -33.79
N ASN A 159 9.99 6.35 -34.74
CA ASN A 159 10.31 5.48 -35.88
C ASN A 159 11.06 4.23 -35.45
N THR A 160 11.87 4.31 -34.39
CA THR A 160 12.52 3.13 -33.80
C THR A 160 11.49 2.16 -33.20
N LEU A 161 10.41 2.67 -32.60
CA LEU A 161 9.30 1.85 -32.06
C LEU A 161 8.50 1.13 -33.15
N LYS A 162 8.24 1.80 -34.27
CA LYS A 162 7.44 1.24 -35.38
C LYS A 162 8.09 0.00 -36.01
N ASN A 163 9.41 -0.13 -35.89
CA ASN A 163 10.15 -1.31 -36.35
C ASN A 163 10.06 -2.50 -35.39
N LEU A 164 9.53 -2.29 -34.19
CA LEU A 164 9.29 -3.31 -33.16
C LEU A 164 7.79 -3.67 -33.16
N ASN A 165 7.29 -4.24 -34.25
CA ASN A 165 5.90 -4.61 -34.45
C ASN A 165 5.16 -5.00 -33.17
N GLU A 166 4.00 -4.31 -32.95
CA GLU A 166 2.97 -4.64 -31.97
C GLU A 166 3.13 -4.05 -30.55
N VAL A 167 2.94 -2.74 -30.43
CA VAL A 167 2.76 -2.14 -29.13
C VAL A 167 1.25 -2.02 -28.83
N LYS A 168 0.71 -2.93 -28.04
CA LYS A 168 -0.62 -2.75 -27.42
C LYS A 168 -0.47 -1.82 -26.24
N ILE A 169 -0.97 -0.60 -26.36
CA ILE A 169 -1.04 0.37 -25.27
C ILE A 169 -2.45 0.33 -24.69
N SER A 170 -2.53 0.24 -23.37
CA SER A 170 -3.81 0.24 -22.66
C SER A 170 -4.58 1.55 -22.81
N ASP A 171 -3.86 2.66 -23.04
CA ASP A 171 -4.45 3.98 -23.32
C ASP A 171 -3.74 4.62 -24.52
N PRO A 172 -4.42 4.75 -25.68
CA PRO A 172 -3.84 5.34 -26.89
C PRO A 172 -3.33 6.78 -26.71
N GLU A 173 -3.84 7.52 -25.73
CA GLU A 173 -3.42 8.89 -25.48
C GLU A 173 -1.99 9.01 -24.93
N PHE A 174 -1.39 7.90 -24.48
CA PHE A 174 -0.02 7.86 -24.00
C PHE A 174 0.97 7.26 -24.99
N PHE A 175 0.56 7.02 -26.25
CA PHE A 175 1.37 6.30 -27.23
C PHE A 175 2.70 6.99 -27.55
N ASP A 176 2.67 8.27 -27.87
CA ASP A 176 3.82 9.07 -28.25
C ASP A 176 4.50 9.76 -27.05
N SER A 177 4.11 9.39 -25.84
CA SER A 177 4.57 10.01 -24.60
C SER A 177 5.69 9.23 -23.92
N LYS A 178 6.62 9.95 -23.30
CA LYS A 178 7.60 9.45 -22.34
C LYS A 178 6.97 8.97 -21.03
N ILE A 179 5.68 9.22 -20.83
CA ILE A 179 4.85 8.76 -19.72
C ILE A 179 3.89 7.72 -20.27
N SER A 180 3.73 6.57 -19.63
CA SER A 180 2.68 5.61 -19.94
C SER A 180 1.85 5.25 -18.72
N TYR A 181 0.58 5.01 -18.94
CA TYR A 181 -0.37 4.60 -17.91
C TYR A 181 -0.64 3.12 -17.97
N TYR A 182 -0.72 2.50 -16.81
CA TYR A 182 -1.05 1.09 -16.70
C TYR A 182 -2.16 0.83 -15.68
N GLU A 183 -3.25 0.24 -16.15
CA GLU A 183 -4.44 -0.04 -15.34
C GLU A 183 -4.55 -1.51 -14.92
N TRP A 184 -3.60 -2.00 -14.13
CA TRP A 184 -3.68 -3.36 -13.60
C TRP A 184 -4.28 -3.42 -12.19
N ASN A 185 -4.23 -2.31 -11.47
CA ASN A 185 -4.70 -2.24 -10.10
C ASN A 185 -6.09 -1.61 -10.03
N PRO A 186 -7.13 -2.36 -9.63
CA PRO A 186 -8.49 -1.85 -9.52
C PRO A 186 -8.68 -0.84 -8.38
N SER A 187 -7.62 -0.53 -7.62
CA SER A 187 -7.70 0.44 -6.52
C SER A 187 -8.05 1.82 -7.03
N LYS A 188 -9.16 2.37 -6.52
CA LYS A 188 -9.56 3.76 -6.80
C LYS A 188 -8.64 4.79 -6.15
N ASN A 189 -7.78 4.37 -5.23
CA ASN A 189 -6.92 5.22 -4.41
C ASN A 189 -5.47 5.28 -4.89
N MET A 190 -5.17 4.72 -6.05
CA MET A 190 -3.83 4.69 -6.62
C MET A 190 -3.87 4.64 -8.14
N ALA A 191 -2.89 5.30 -8.78
CA ALA A 191 -2.63 5.19 -10.22
C ALA A 191 -1.12 4.95 -10.43
N GLU A 192 -0.77 4.12 -11.40
CA GLU A 192 0.61 3.75 -11.73
C GLU A 192 0.96 4.25 -13.13
N TYR A 193 2.14 4.87 -13.23
CA TYR A 193 2.69 5.38 -14.48
C TYR A 193 4.13 4.93 -14.64
N PHE A 194 4.48 4.54 -15.86
CA PHE A 194 5.86 4.27 -16.23
C PHE A 194 6.46 5.50 -16.86
N LEU A 195 7.68 5.82 -16.46
CA LEU A 195 8.40 7.01 -16.91
C LEU A 195 9.62 6.61 -17.71
N ALA A 196 9.87 7.30 -18.82
CA ALA A 196 11.09 7.13 -19.57
C ALA A 196 12.33 7.47 -18.72
N HIS A 197 13.43 6.82 -19.02
CA HIS A 197 14.68 6.92 -18.25
C HIS A 197 15.27 8.33 -18.21
N ASP A 198 14.96 9.17 -19.18
CA ASP A 198 15.43 10.55 -19.32
C ASP A 198 14.55 11.59 -18.59
N ILE A 199 13.47 11.15 -17.92
CA ILE A 199 12.63 12.03 -17.10
C ILE A 199 13.32 12.26 -15.74
N ASN A 200 13.53 13.53 -15.39
CA ASN A 200 13.90 13.91 -14.03
C ASN A 200 12.69 13.71 -13.09
N ILE A 201 12.72 12.62 -12.33
CA ILE A 201 11.59 12.20 -11.49
C ILE A 201 11.26 13.25 -10.43
N GLU A 202 12.26 13.88 -9.80
CA GLU A 202 12.01 14.85 -8.72
C GLU A 202 11.37 16.14 -9.25
N GLU A 203 11.81 16.63 -10.38
CA GLU A 203 11.20 17.78 -11.06
C GLU A 203 9.77 17.43 -11.51
N PHE A 204 9.60 16.27 -12.12
CA PHE A 204 8.28 15.79 -12.56
C PHE A 204 7.29 15.65 -11.40
N LYS A 205 7.69 15.08 -10.27
CA LYS A 205 6.84 15.01 -9.07
C LYS A 205 6.39 16.38 -8.60
N LYS A 206 7.28 17.37 -8.59
CA LYS A 206 6.94 18.73 -8.19
C LYS A 206 5.86 19.31 -9.11
N GLU A 207 6.03 19.21 -10.42
CA GLU A 207 5.05 19.70 -11.40
C GLU A 207 3.69 19.01 -11.21
N VAL A 208 3.69 17.69 -11.00
CA VAL A 208 2.46 16.92 -10.78
C VAL A 208 1.76 17.37 -9.49
N VAL A 209 2.50 17.56 -8.39
CA VAL A 209 1.94 18.07 -7.12
C VAL A 209 1.30 19.43 -7.31
N ASP A 210 1.99 20.36 -7.99
CA ASP A 210 1.50 21.72 -8.20
C ASP A 210 0.21 21.71 -9.05
N ALA A 211 0.17 20.89 -10.10
CA ALA A 211 -1.01 20.74 -10.94
C ALA A 211 -2.21 20.10 -10.19
N LEU A 212 -1.96 19.09 -9.37
CA LEU A 212 -3.00 18.42 -8.58
C LEU A 212 -3.50 19.32 -7.44
N ALA A 213 -2.61 20.10 -6.82
CA ALA A 213 -2.97 21.05 -5.76
C ALA A 213 -3.97 22.11 -6.26
N GLN A 214 -3.86 22.57 -7.51
CA GLN A 214 -4.83 23.47 -8.14
C GLN A 214 -6.24 22.85 -8.26
N LYS A 215 -6.35 21.53 -8.19
CA LYS A 215 -7.60 20.77 -8.15
C LYS A 215 -8.01 20.33 -6.74
N GLY A 216 -7.27 20.78 -5.72
CA GLY A 216 -7.49 20.37 -4.33
C GLY A 216 -7.15 18.91 -4.05
N CYS A 217 -6.53 18.20 -5.00
CA CYS A 217 -6.16 16.80 -4.87
C CYS A 217 -4.74 16.68 -4.32
N LYS A 218 -4.55 15.88 -3.27
CA LYS A 218 -3.24 15.60 -2.68
C LYS A 218 -2.85 14.16 -2.96
N VAL A 219 -1.59 13.95 -3.34
CA VAL A 219 -1.03 12.63 -3.61
C VAL A 219 0.24 12.39 -2.81
N LYS A 220 0.51 11.12 -2.56
CA LYS A 220 1.81 10.60 -2.15
C LYS A 220 2.42 9.87 -3.32
N PHE A 221 3.73 9.95 -3.43
CA PHE A 221 4.46 9.21 -4.45
C PHE A 221 5.11 7.97 -3.86
N ARG A 222 5.05 6.90 -4.64
CA ARG A 222 5.89 5.73 -4.45
C ARG A 222 6.61 5.47 -5.77
N GLU A 223 7.90 5.27 -5.69
CA GLU A 223 8.74 4.90 -6.81
C GLU A 223 9.03 3.40 -6.75
N ASN A 224 9.02 2.76 -7.90
CA ASN A 224 9.55 1.42 -8.08
C ASN A 224 10.53 1.44 -9.25
N HIS A 225 11.60 0.69 -9.10
CA HIS A 225 12.53 0.40 -10.18
C HIS A 225 12.43 -1.09 -10.48
N TYR A 226 11.78 -1.43 -11.60
CA TYR A 226 11.63 -2.80 -12.02
C TYR A 226 12.88 -3.26 -12.76
N SER A 227 13.59 -4.24 -12.23
CA SER A 227 14.75 -4.84 -12.90
C SER A 227 14.33 -5.61 -14.16
N LYS A 228 15.28 -5.81 -15.09
CA LYS A 228 15.03 -6.55 -16.33
C LYS A 228 14.40 -7.94 -16.10
N PRO A 229 14.89 -8.78 -15.16
CA PRO A 229 14.27 -10.09 -14.90
C PRO A 229 12.80 -9.99 -14.47
N VAL A 230 12.44 -8.96 -13.68
CA VAL A 230 11.05 -8.71 -13.28
C VAL A 230 10.22 -8.31 -14.49
N MET A 231 10.75 -7.42 -15.32
CA MET A 231 10.10 -6.99 -16.55
C MET A 231 9.93 -8.13 -17.55
N ASP A 232 10.93 -9.00 -17.68
CA ASP A 232 10.87 -10.16 -18.58
C ASP A 232 9.93 -11.27 -18.07
N ALA A 233 9.83 -11.45 -16.75
CA ALA A 233 8.86 -12.38 -16.15
C ALA A 233 7.40 -11.90 -16.29
N CYS A 234 7.19 -10.61 -16.48
CA CYS A 234 5.89 -10.03 -16.80
C CYS A 234 5.51 -10.19 -18.29
N ASN A 235 6.25 -10.98 -19.08
CA ASN A 235 6.16 -11.07 -20.55
C ASN A 235 4.79 -11.46 -21.10
N GLU A 236 3.95 -12.11 -20.34
CA GLU A 236 2.57 -12.43 -20.74
C GLU A 236 1.59 -11.29 -20.51
N SER A 237 2.02 -10.24 -19.80
CA SER A 237 1.19 -9.09 -19.53
C SER A 237 1.57 -7.91 -20.42
N ILE A 238 0.58 -7.12 -20.74
CA ILE A 238 0.58 -5.88 -21.56
C ILE A 238 1.74 -4.90 -21.22
N LEU A 239 2.43 -5.08 -20.11
CA LEU A 239 3.54 -4.25 -19.61
C LEU A 239 4.74 -4.16 -20.54
N LEU A 240 5.03 -5.21 -21.28
CA LEU A 240 6.29 -5.32 -22.03
C LEU A 240 6.28 -4.60 -23.36
N GLN A 241 5.15 -4.60 -24.02
CA GLN A 241 5.07 -4.19 -25.40
C GLN A 241 5.16 -2.67 -25.58
N ALA A 242 4.71 -1.93 -24.57
CA ALA A 242 4.61 -0.46 -24.64
C ALA A 242 5.90 0.29 -24.28
N ASN A 243 6.94 -0.41 -23.79
CA ASN A 243 7.94 0.29 -22.97
C ASN A 243 9.40 0.15 -23.40
N THR A 244 9.69 -0.31 -24.61
CA THR A 244 11.10 -0.51 -25.05
C THR A 244 11.89 0.79 -25.01
N LEU A 245 11.32 1.92 -25.45
CA LEU A 245 11.98 3.24 -25.37
C LEU A 245 12.04 3.83 -23.97
N ARG A 246 11.21 3.33 -23.03
CA ARG A 246 11.17 3.84 -21.65
C ARG A 246 12.16 3.14 -20.76
N ARG A 247 12.71 2.01 -21.20
CA ARG A 247 13.66 1.21 -20.43
C ARG A 247 15.04 1.87 -20.42
N PHE A 248 15.75 1.64 -19.33
CA PHE A 248 17.19 1.85 -19.27
C PHE A 248 17.92 0.86 -20.18
N GLU A 249 19.20 1.09 -20.47
CA GLU A 249 20.04 0.20 -21.28
C GLU A 249 20.12 -1.22 -20.72
N ASP A 250 20.06 -1.36 -19.40
CA ASP A 250 20.04 -2.66 -18.70
C ASP A 250 18.67 -3.38 -18.76
N GLY A 251 17.69 -2.78 -19.43
CA GLY A 251 16.33 -3.29 -19.57
C GLY A 251 15.42 -3.07 -18.35
N SER A 252 15.89 -2.36 -17.33
CA SER A 252 15.08 -1.94 -16.18
C SER A 252 14.14 -0.78 -16.53
N MET A 253 13.20 -0.44 -15.64
CA MET A 253 12.23 0.62 -15.86
C MET A 253 11.76 1.27 -14.56
N ASN A 254 11.56 2.59 -14.61
CA ASN A 254 10.98 3.34 -13.50
C ASN A 254 9.45 3.34 -13.57
N ALA A 255 8.83 3.10 -12.42
CA ALA A 255 7.41 3.30 -12.22
C ALA A 255 7.16 4.32 -11.10
N LEU A 256 6.18 5.19 -11.32
CA LEU A 256 5.73 6.19 -10.36
C LEU A 256 4.27 5.93 -10.01
N PHE A 257 4.02 5.69 -8.74
CA PHE A 257 2.67 5.54 -8.21
C PHE A 257 2.21 6.84 -7.57
N LEU A 258 1.03 7.30 -7.96
CA LEU A 258 0.32 8.40 -7.34
C LEU A 258 -0.75 7.83 -6.44
N CYS A 259 -0.56 7.96 -5.14
CA CYS A 259 -1.31 7.24 -4.11
C CYS A 259 -2.05 8.22 -3.18
N ALA A 260 -3.21 7.81 -2.67
CA ALA A 260 -3.89 8.54 -1.60
C ALA A 260 -3.17 8.39 -0.25
N ALA A 261 -2.51 7.25 -0.02
CA ALA A 261 -1.86 6.89 1.23
C ALA A 261 -0.53 6.18 1.04
N ASP A 262 0.21 6.02 2.13
CA ASP A 262 1.30 5.07 2.30
C ASP A 262 1.11 4.25 3.59
N LYS A 263 2.01 3.31 3.88
CA LYS A 263 1.91 2.44 5.06
C LYS A 263 1.77 3.23 6.38
N SER A 264 2.38 4.42 6.47
CA SER A 264 2.32 5.24 7.68
C SER A 264 0.95 5.83 8.00
N ASP A 265 0.07 6.02 6.99
CA ASP A 265 -1.28 6.53 7.22
C ASP A 265 -2.15 5.51 7.97
N GLY A 266 -2.07 4.22 7.57
CA GLY A 266 -2.77 3.14 8.28
C GLY A 266 -2.27 2.99 9.72
N ILE A 267 -0.95 3.08 9.93
CA ILE A 267 -0.34 3.04 11.27
C ILE A 267 -0.86 4.20 12.13
N ASP A 268 -0.86 5.43 11.60
CA ASP A 268 -1.32 6.61 12.36
C ASP A 268 -2.82 6.54 12.66
N PHE A 269 -3.62 5.97 11.76
CA PHE A 269 -5.05 5.73 12.00
C PHE A 269 -5.27 4.75 13.16
N ILE A 270 -4.63 3.58 13.13
CA ILE A 270 -4.74 2.56 14.19
C ILE A 270 -4.26 3.16 15.52
N ARG A 271 -3.10 3.80 15.51
CA ARG A 271 -2.53 4.46 16.69
C ARG A 271 -3.52 5.41 17.36
N LYS A 272 -4.15 6.28 16.57
CA LYS A 272 -5.12 7.26 17.08
C LYS A 272 -6.37 6.60 17.62
N SER A 273 -6.91 5.61 16.91
CA SER A 273 -8.14 4.89 17.31
C SER A 273 -7.94 4.11 18.62
N LYS A 274 -6.73 3.60 18.86
CA LYS A 274 -6.37 2.84 20.08
C LYS A 274 -5.72 3.69 21.19
N GLY A 275 -5.43 4.96 20.93
CA GLY A 275 -4.78 5.85 21.89
C GLY A 275 -3.34 5.44 22.21
N ILE A 276 -2.61 4.88 21.22
CA ILE A 276 -1.22 4.44 21.33
C ILE A 276 -0.29 5.60 21.00
N ASN A 277 0.75 5.83 21.81
CA ASN A 277 1.78 6.83 21.52
C ASN A 277 2.81 6.30 20.53
N PHE A 278 3.52 7.19 19.84
CA PHE A 278 4.57 6.76 18.92
C PHE A 278 5.67 5.94 19.60
N SER A 279 6.06 6.28 20.82
CA SER A 279 7.07 5.53 21.61
C SER A 279 6.67 4.08 21.92
N GLU A 280 5.39 3.76 21.80
CA GLU A 280 4.81 2.42 22.04
C GLU A 280 4.67 1.62 20.73
N ILE A 281 5.20 2.14 19.59
CA ILE A 281 5.15 1.49 18.27
C ILE A 281 6.51 0.94 17.92
N LEU A 282 6.55 -0.34 17.56
CA LEU A 282 7.72 -1.00 16.98
C LEU A 282 7.40 -1.49 15.58
N MET A 283 8.26 -1.17 14.64
CA MET A 283 8.07 -1.51 13.23
C MET A 283 9.30 -2.18 12.66
N ALA A 284 9.11 -3.03 11.62
CA ALA A 284 10.22 -3.57 10.84
C ALA A 284 9.87 -3.58 9.34
N GLY A 285 10.89 -3.39 8.51
CA GLY A 285 10.76 -3.41 7.06
C GLY A 285 12.10 -3.49 6.36
N ASN A 286 12.07 -3.83 5.06
CA ASN A 286 13.26 -4.11 4.26
C ASN A 286 13.31 -3.40 2.90
N ASP A 287 12.28 -2.68 2.49
CA ASP A 287 12.24 -2.12 1.13
C ASP A 287 11.88 -0.63 1.13
N ASP A 288 12.03 0.02 -0.01
CA ASP A 288 11.78 1.45 -0.19
C ASP A 288 10.36 1.88 0.21
N ASN A 289 9.38 1.00 0.04
CA ASN A 289 8.00 1.24 0.47
C ASN A 289 7.83 1.28 2.00
N ASP A 290 8.89 0.95 2.78
CA ASP A 290 8.93 1.03 4.25
C ASP A 290 9.52 2.35 4.76
N ILE A 291 10.12 3.16 3.88
CA ILE A 291 10.63 4.49 4.25
C ILE A 291 9.57 5.34 4.97
N PRO A 292 8.28 5.36 4.55
CA PRO A 292 7.24 6.07 5.29
C PRO A 292 7.05 5.56 6.73
N MET A 293 7.22 4.25 6.97
CA MET A 293 7.20 3.70 8.34
C MET A 293 8.44 4.17 9.11
N ALA A 294 9.63 4.05 8.53
CA ALA A 294 10.88 4.49 9.14
C ALA A 294 10.85 5.99 9.53
N LYS A 295 10.18 6.85 8.76
CA LYS A 295 9.97 8.26 9.08
C LYS A 295 9.27 8.48 10.43
N LEU A 296 8.45 7.54 10.89
CA LEU A 296 7.77 7.66 12.17
C LEU A 296 8.73 7.57 13.37
N ALA A 297 9.97 7.08 13.16
CA ALA A 297 11.01 7.10 14.18
C ALA A 297 11.36 8.54 14.63
N GLN A 298 11.25 9.52 13.74
CA GLN A 298 11.41 10.94 14.09
C GLN A 298 10.33 11.46 15.06
N LYS A 299 9.22 10.72 15.19
CA LYS A 299 8.14 11.01 16.14
C LYS A 299 8.22 10.17 17.42
N GLY A 300 9.30 9.38 17.56
CA GLY A 300 9.54 8.51 18.71
C GLY A 300 9.15 7.04 18.53
N ALA A 301 8.61 6.63 17.37
CA ALA A 301 8.38 5.22 17.09
C ALA A 301 9.71 4.48 16.84
N LYS A 302 9.75 3.19 17.13
CA LYS A 302 10.94 2.37 16.95
C LYS A 302 10.90 1.66 15.60
N PHE A 303 12.01 1.65 14.87
CA PHE A 303 12.08 1.01 13.56
C PHE A 303 13.29 0.07 13.46
N ILE A 304 13.07 -1.13 12.96
CA ILE A 304 14.08 -2.15 12.67
C ILE A 304 14.25 -2.18 11.15
N CYS A 305 15.42 -1.72 10.68
CA CYS A 305 15.85 -1.85 9.30
C CYS A 305 16.62 -3.16 9.17
N LEU A 306 16.17 -4.07 8.33
CA LEU A 306 16.81 -5.36 8.13
C LEU A 306 18.18 -5.18 7.45
N ASN A 307 19.13 -6.10 7.68
CA ASN A 307 20.46 -6.03 7.07
C ASN A 307 20.42 -6.17 5.54
N ASP A 308 19.50 -6.98 5.03
CA ASP A 308 19.27 -7.20 3.60
C ASP A 308 18.23 -6.23 2.99
N ALA A 309 17.98 -5.11 3.66
CA ALA A 309 17.08 -4.08 3.18
C ALA A 309 17.65 -3.35 1.95
N SER A 310 16.77 -2.67 1.21
CA SER A 310 17.19 -1.83 0.09
C SER A 310 18.23 -0.80 0.51
N THR A 311 19.19 -0.52 -0.36
CA THR A 311 20.24 0.47 -0.10
C THR A 311 19.66 1.84 0.28
N ARG A 312 18.53 2.21 -0.32
CA ARG A 312 17.86 3.49 -0.05
C ARG A 312 17.28 3.52 1.37
N LEU A 313 16.64 2.44 1.82
CA LEU A 313 16.12 2.34 3.19
C LEU A 313 17.25 2.32 4.21
N ILE A 314 18.32 1.53 3.98
CA ILE A 314 19.50 1.48 4.86
C ILE A 314 20.12 2.88 5.01
N ASN A 315 20.34 3.58 3.90
CA ASN A 315 20.92 4.91 3.93
C ASN A 315 20.00 5.91 4.64
N TYR A 316 18.69 5.81 4.43
CA TYR A 316 17.72 6.61 5.16
C TYR A 316 17.80 6.34 6.67
N CYS A 317 17.82 5.09 7.09
CA CYS A 317 17.87 4.67 8.49
C CYS A 317 19.19 5.09 9.18
N LYS A 318 20.33 4.99 8.50
CA LYS A 318 21.62 5.47 9.03
C LYS A 318 21.67 6.97 9.31
N ASN A 319 20.85 7.75 8.61
CA ASN A 319 20.71 9.20 8.85
C ASN A 319 19.79 9.54 10.02
N LEU A 320 18.99 8.58 10.51
CA LEU A 320 18.16 8.72 11.70
C LEU A 320 19.02 8.40 12.93
N LYS A 321 19.13 9.35 13.86
CA LYS A 321 20.04 9.22 15.02
C LYS A 321 19.46 8.37 16.15
N GLU A 322 18.13 8.31 16.25
CA GLU A 322 17.44 7.73 17.40
C GLU A 322 16.30 6.82 16.93
N ASN A 323 15.91 5.88 17.80
CA ASN A 323 14.78 4.98 17.59
C ASN A 323 14.87 4.07 16.36
N VAL A 324 16.06 3.88 15.79
CA VAL A 324 16.29 3.01 14.64
C VAL A 324 17.39 2.03 14.97
N LEU A 325 17.15 0.76 14.70
CA LEU A 325 18.13 -0.30 14.66
C LEU A 325 18.35 -0.69 13.19
N VAL A 326 19.58 -0.54 12.69
CA VAL A 326 20.01 -1.25 11.48
C VAL A 326 20.55 -2.59 11.96
N ALA A 327 19.75 -3.63 11.76
CA ALA A 327 20.04 -4.98 12.26
C ALA A 327 21.27 -5.57 11.58
N VAL A 328 21.92 -6.52 12.23
CA VAL A 328 23.00 -7.31 11.61
C VAL A 328 22.49 -8.60 11.00
N LYS A 329 21.23 -8.95 11.29
CA LYS A 329 20.55 -10.14 10.79
C LYS A 329 19.55 -9.79 9.67
N ASN A 330 19.12 -10.80 8.94
CA ASN A 330 18.19 -10.71 7.82
C ASN A 330 16.79 -11.19 8.22
N GLY A 331 15.75 -10.77 7.48
CA GLY A 331 14.40 -11.29 7.59
C GLY A 331 13.87 -11.34 9.04
N ALA A 332 13.24 -12.45 9.42
CA ALA A 332 12.64 -12.62 10.76
C ALA A 332 13.66 -12.62 11.91
N ASP A 333 14.92 -13.01 11.67
CA ASP A 333 15.97 -12.93 12.69
C ASP A 333 16.30 -11.48 13.07
N ALA A 334 16.23 -10.56 12.11
CA ALA A 334 16.37 -9.13 12.36
C ALA A 334 15.22 -8.59 13.23
N ILE A 335 14.00 -9.08 13.02
CA ILE A 335 12.85 -8.73 13.88
C ILE A 335 13.13 -9.17 15.33
N ILE A 336 13.60 -10.40 15.53
CA ILE A 336 13.91 -10.95 16.86
C ILE A 336 15.03 -10.12 17.51
N GLU A 337 16.11 -9.81 16.77
CA GLU A 337 17.18 -8.92 17.25
C GLU A 337 16.63 -7.58 17.74
N GLY A 338 15.77 -6.94 16.93
CA GLY A 338 15.15 -5.67 17.31
C GLY A 338 14.20 -5.75 18.50
N LEU A 339 13.46 -6.86 18.63
CA LEU A 339 12.63 -7.12 19.81
C LEU A 339 13.47 -7.21 21.09
N GLU A 340 14.63 -7.86 21.04
CA GLU A 340 15.56 -7.94 22.18
C GLU A 340 16.12 -6.56 22.59
N VAL A 341 16.34 -5.68 21.63
CA VAL A 341 16.83 -4.31 21.88
C VAL A 341 15.75 -3.40 22.44
N PHE A 342 14.57 -3.39 21.82
CA PHE A 342 13.56 -2.35 22.07
C PHE A 342 12.49 -2.74 23.11
N THR A 343 12.44 -3.98 23.55
CA THR A 343 11.40 -4.46 24.47
C THR A 343 11.97 -5.10 25.75
N LYS A 344 13.14 -4.60 26.18
CA LYS A 344 13.74 -4.92 27.48
C LYS A 344 12.94 -4.35 28.64
#